data_29ab884c86da57a1a36d029ce499a83b
#
_entry.id   29ab884c86da57a1a36d029ce499a83b
#
_cell.length_a   1.000
_cell.length_b   1.000
_cell.length_c   1.000
_cell.angle_alpha   90.00
_cell.angle_beta   90.00
_cell.angle_gamma   90.00
#
_symmetry.space_group_name_H-M   'P 1'
#
loop_
_entity.id
_entity.type
_entity.pdbx_description
1 polymer ?
#
loop_
_entity_poly.entity_id
_entity_poly.type
_entity_poly.pdbx_seq_one_letter_code
_entity_poly.pdbx_strand_id
1 'polypeptide(L)'
;IVVELIFKLFNLSRYIRDRCHLILNLVITGIFIGSIGIFYSAIMRKTTVAVILSYVTVVLLVLGTVGILFGMGYIQQMRGMYREDFAGIRLGGLVYLLYFNPAVTLYGLIGQQTTNAYGLVRLCGHFGDYSHSFGVEHMVELSILVQLGCSALLLIAAGRHIHPMRK
;
A
#
# COMPACT_ATOMS: atom_id res chain seq x y z
N ILE A 1 38.66 7.82 -15.62
CA ILE A 1 38.89 7.38 -14.23
C ILE A 1 38.05 8.24 -13.25
N VAL A 2 38.22 9.59 -13.23
CA VAL A 2 37.48 10.47 -12.29
C VAL A 2 35.97 10.43 -12.56
N VAL A 3 35.54 10.50 -13.81
CA VAL A 3 34.14 10.45 -14.23
C VAL A 3 33.51 9.09 -13.89
N GLU A 4 34.23 8.00 -14.09
CA GLU A 4 33.79 6.65 -13.68
C GLU A 4 33.63 6.52 -12.16
N LEU A 5 34.55 7.12 -11.39
CA LEU A 5 34.49 7.11 -9.93
C LEU A 5 33.28 7.89 -9.41
N ILE A 6 33.02 9.07 -9.99
CA ILE A 6 31.83 9.89 -9.69
C ILE A 6 30.56 9.12 -10.05
N PHE A 7 30.52 8.45 -11.20
CA PHE A 7 29.37 7.66 -11.62
C PHE A 7 29.12 6.45 -10.69
N LYS A 8 30.18 5.77 -10.25
CA LYS A 8 30.11 4.69 -9.24
C LYS A 8 29.63 5.20 -7.88
N LEU A 9 30.12 6.34 -7.42
CA LEU A 9 29.69 6.94 -6.15
C LEU A 9 28.20 7.38 -6.21
N PHE A 10 27.77 7.92 -7.33
CA PHE A 10 26.37 8.32 -7.53
C PHE A 10 25.43 7.10 -7.59
N ASN A 11 25.83 6.03 -8.27
CA ASN A 11 25.09 4.77 -8.29
C ASN A 11 25.06 4.09 -6.91
N LEU A 12 26.15 4.13 -6.16
CA LEU A 12 26.20 3.60 -4.80
C LEU A 12 25.27 4.37 -3.86
N SER A 13 25.23 5.70 -3.98
CA SER A 13 24.32 6.54 -3.20
C SER A 13 22.85 6.26 -3.51
N ARG A 14 22.48 6.05 -4.78
CA ARG A 14 21.14 5.59 -5.17
C ARG A 14 20.81 4.22 -4.59
N TYR A 15 21.72 3.27 -4.75
CA TYR A 15 21.53 1.91 -4.26
C TYR A 15 21.31 1.85 -2.74
N ILE A 16 22.08 2.62 -1.97
CA ILE A 16 21.91 2.72 -0.50
C ILE A 16 20.55 3.33 -0.17
N ARG A 17 20.15 4.41 -0.86
CA ARG A 17 18.87 5.08 -0.65
C ARG A 17 17.69 4.13 -0.93
N ASP A 18 17.73 3.40 -2.03
CA ASP A 18 16.66 2.48 -2.42
C ASP A 18 16.52 1.31 -1.43
N ARG A 19 17.64 0.83 -0.90
CA ARG A 19 17.65 -0.19 0.18
C ARG A 19 17.10 0.35 1.49
N CYS A 20 17.43 1.58 1.85
CA CYS A 20 16.89 2.22 3.04
C CYS A 20 15.37 2.41 2.94
N HIS A 21 14.85 2.81 1.79
CA HIS A 21 13.41 2.94 1.56
C HIS A 21 12.68 1.59 1.69
N LEU A 22 13.28 0.50 1.19
CA LEU A 22 12.69 -0.82 1.31
C LEU A 22 12.62 -1.28 2.77
N ILE A 23 13.73 -1.13 3.52
CA ILE A 23 13.77 -1.49 4.95
C ILE A 23 12.77 -0.64 5.74
N LEU A 24 12.74 0.67 5.48
CA LEU A 24 11.80 1.59 6.13
C LEU A 24 10.35 1.18 5.88
N ASN A 25 10.01 0.87 4.63
CA ASN A 25 8.65 0.42 4.29
C ASN A 25 8.30 -0.91 4.98
N LEU A 26 9.24 -1.84 5.07
CA LEU A 26 9.03 -3.12 5.76
C LEU A 26 8.76 -2.92 7.26
N VAL A 27 9.51 -2.02 7.90
CA VAL A 27 9.33 -1.68 9.32
C VAL A 27 7.95 -1.03 9.53
N ILE A 28 7.57 -0.07 8.68
CA ILE A 28 6.28 0.62 8.76
C ILE A 28 5.11 -0.35 8.54
N THR A 29 5.22 -1.24 7.57
CA THR A 29 4.25 -2.32 7.35
C THR A 29 4.12 -3.21 8.58
N GLY A 30 5.24 -3.57 9.22
CA GLY A 30 5.24 -4.34 10.46
C GLY A 30 4.53 -3.60 11.60
N ILE A 31 4.78 -2.31 11.76
CA ILE A 31 4.10 -1.46 12.74
C ILE A 31 2.59 -1.40 12.44
N PHE A 32 2.21 -1.24 11.19
CA PHE A 32 0.81 -1.17 10.77
C PHE A 32 0.06 -2.48 11.07
N ILE A 33 0.61 -3.63 10.68
CA ILE A 33 0.03 -4.95 10.97
C ILE A 33 0.00 -5.20 12.49
N GLY A 34 1.07 -4.85 13.21
CA GLY A 34 1.15 -4.97 14.67
C GLY A 34 0.09 -4.11 15.37
N SER A 35 -0.18 -2.90 14.89
CA SER A 35 -1.22 -2.02 15.46
C SER A 35 -2.63 -2.60 15.30
N ILE A 36 -2.91 -3.32 14.21
CA ILE A 36 -4.17 -4.06 14.02
C ILE A 36 -4.30 -5.16 15.10
N GLY A 37 -3.21 -5.90 15.34
CA GLY A 37 -3.19 -6.94 16.37
C GLY A 37 -3.44 -6.40 17.77
N ILE A 38 -2.77 -5.29 18.14
CA ILE A 38 -2.94 -4.62 19.43
C ILE A 38 -4.37 -4.11 19.58
N PHE A 39 -4.95 -3.51 18.53
CA PHE A 39 -6.31 -3.01 18.53
C PHE A 39 -7.32 -4.12 18.82
N TYR A 40 -7.25 -5.26 18.14
CA TYR A 40 -8.14 -6.39 18.41
C TYR A 40 -7.89 -7.02 19.77
N SER A 41 -6.65 -7.09 20.22
CA SER A 41 -6.31 -7.59 21.55
C SER A 41 -6.88 -6.70 22.66
N ALA A 42 -6.99 -5.39 22.44
CA ALA A 42 -7.58 -4.47 23.40
C ALA A 42 -9.11 -4.57 23.49
N ILE A 43 -9.78 -4.94 22.39
CA ILE A 43 -11.26 -5.00 22.33
C ILE A 43 -11.77 -6.39 22.71
N MET A 44 -11.08 -7.45 22.29
CA MET A 44 -11.57 -8.82 22.42
C MET A 44 -11.15 -9.42 23.78
N ARG A 45 -12.13 -10.03 24.47
CA ARG A 45 -11.86 -10.73 25.74
C ARG A 45 -11.13 -12.06 25.55
N LYS A 46 -11.23 -12.68 24.37
CA LYS A 46 -10.59 -13.97 24.05
C LYS A 46 -9.44 -13.75 23.08
N THR A 47 -8.24 -14.15 23.46
CA THR A 47 -7.02 -14.01 22.65
C THR A 47 -7.12 -14.71 21.31
N THR A 48 -7.73 -15.91 21.25
CA THR A 48 -7.92 -16.65 20.01
C THR A 48 -8.76 -15.87 18.99
N VAL A 49 -9.84 -15.22 19.45
CA VAL A 49 -10.70 -14.40 18.57
C VAL A 49 -9.95 -13.18 18.07
N ALA A 50 -9.17 -12.51 18.93
CA ALA A 50 -8.37 -11.35 18.56
C ALA A 50 -7.36 -11.70 17.45
N VAL A 51 -6.67 -12.84 17.59
CA VAL A 51 -5.70 -13.31 16.59
C VAL A 51 -6.38 -13.62 15.25
N ILE A 52 -7.49 -14.36 15.27
CA ILE A 52 -8.23 -14.70 14.05
C ILE A 52 -8.71 -13.42 13.35
N LEU A 53 -9.32 -12.47 14.08
CA LEU A 53 -9.77 -11.21 13.48
C LEU A 53 -8.62 -10.40 12.90
N SER A 54 -7.47 -10.37 13.55
CA SER A 54 -6.29 -9.67 13.03
C SER A 54 -5.85 -10.24 11.69
N TYR A 55 -5.74 -11.56 11.58
CA TYR A 55 -5.39 -12.21 10.30
C TYR A 55 -6.44 -11.99 9.23
N VAL A 56 -7.72 -12.15 9.55
CA VAL A 56 -8.82 -11.92 8.61
C VAL A 56 -8.79 -10.48 8.10
N THR A 57 -8.57 -9.50 8.99
CA THR A 57 -8.50 -8.09 8.60
C THR A 57 -7.32 -7.82 7.66
N VAL A 58 -6.14 -8.37 7.93
CA VAL A 58 -4.97 -8.19 7.07
C VAL A 58 -5.20 -8.86 5.71
N VAL A 59 -5.75 -10.07 5.68
CA VAL A 59 -6.08 -10.77 4.44
C VAL A 59 -7.12 -10.00 3.62
N LEU A 60 -8.20 -9.53 4.26
CA LEU A 60 -9.21 -8.71 3.59
C LEU A 60 -8.63 -7.39 3.07
N LEU A 61 -7.71 -6.76 3.80
CA LEU A 61 -7.07 -5.54 3.38
C LEU A 61 -6.20 -5.79 2.15
N VAL A 62 -5.40 -6.85 2.13
CA VAL A 62 -4.49 -7.15 1.02
C VAL A 62 -5.26 -7.69 -0.20
N LEU A 63 -6.07 -8.73 -0.03
CA LEU A 63 -6.78 -9.35 -1.15
C LEU A 63 -8.04 -8.55 -1.55
N GLY A 64 -8.73 -7.94 -0.58
CA GLY A 64 -9.95 -7.19 -0.82
C GLY A 64 -9.71 -5.93 -1.66
N THR A 65 -8.67 -5.16 -1.35
CA THR A 65 -8.35 -3.95 -2.14
C THR A 65 -8.00 -4.29 -3.59
N VAL A 66 -7.18 -5.32 -3.79
CA VAL A 66 -6.81 -5.80 -5.12
C VAL A 66 -8.03 -6.39 -5.83
N GLY A 67 -8.82 -7.22 -5.13
CA GLY A 67 -10.02 -7.85 -5.68
C GLY A 67 -11.09 -6.83 -6.10
N ILE A 68 -11.30 -5.76 -5.32
CA ILE A 68 -12.22 -4.68 -5.68
C ILE A 68 -11.78 -3.99 -6.97
N LEU A 69 -10.50 -3.67 -7.11
CA LEU A 69 -9.98 -2.98 -8.30
C LEU A 69 -10.09 -3.86 -9.55
N PHE A 70 -9.66 -5.12 -9.47
CA PHE A 70 -9.80 -6.05 -10.59
C PHE A 70 -11.25 -6.34 -10.93
N GLY A 71 -12.11 -6.51 -9.93
CA GLY A 71 -13.55 -6.73 -10.12
C GLY A 71 -14.22 -5.55 -10.80
N MET A 72 -13.94 -4.32 -10.37
CA MET A 72 -14.47 -3.11 -11.01
C MET A 72 -13.92 -2.93 -12.43
N GLY A 73 -12.63 -3.23 -12.65
CA GLY A 73 -12.03 -3.23 -13.98
C GLY A 73 -12.73 -4.21 -14.91
N TYR A 74 -12.98 -5.43 -14.44
CA TYR A 74 -13.70 -6.47 -15.20
C TYR A 74 -15.13 -6.03 -15.56
N ILE A 75 -15.86 -5.46 -14.60
CA ILE A 75 -17.22 -4.96 -14.84
C ILE A 75 -17.24 -3.83 -15.89
N GLN A 76 -16.26 -2.91 -15.84
CA GLN A 76 -16.15 -1.85 -16.83
C GLN A 76 -15.80 -2.41 -18.22
N GLN A 77 -14.92 -3.38 -18.30
CA GLN A 77 -14.58 -4.05 -19.56
C GLN A 77 -15.79 -4.75 -20.17
N MET A 78 -16.58 -5.46 -19.37
CA MET A 78 -17.82 -6.10 -19.82
C MET A 78 -18.83 -5.07 -20.35
N ARG A 79 -19.00 -3.93 -19.64
CA ARG A 79 -19.88 -2.85 -20.10
C ARG A 79 -19.36 -2.17 -21.38
N GLY A 80 -18.05 -2.09 -21.53
CA GLY A 80 -17.42 -1.51 -22.73
C GLY A 80 -17.57 -2.33 -23.98
N MET A 81 -17.68 -3.66 -23.87
CA MET A 81 -17.92 -4.54 -25.01
C MET A 81 -19.25 -4.25 -25.74
N TYR A 82 -20.19 -3.60 -25.07
CA TYR A 82 -21.52 -3.22 -25.60
C TYR A 82 -21.62 -1.75 -26.06
N ARG A 83 -20.51 -0.99 -26.02
CA ARG A 83 -20.47 0.43 -26.42
C ARG A 83 -19.34 0.68 -27.41
N GLU A 84 -19.68 1.27 -28.55
CA GLU A 84 -18.72 1.64 -29.60
C GLU A 84 -17.71 2.71 -29.15
N ASP A 85 -18.01 3.50 -28.11
CA ASP A 85 -17.15 4.58 -27.58
C ASP A 85 -16.37 4.19 -26.32
N PHE A 86 -15.87 2.95 -26.22
CA PHE A 86 -15.13 2.51 -25.06
C PHE A 86 -13.76 3.18 -24.94
N ALA A 87 -13.64 4.17 -24.07
CA ALA A 87 -12.40 4.92 -23.79
C ALA A 87 -11.42 4.18 -22.82
N GLY A 88 -11.56 2.85 -22.67
CA GLY A 88 -10.74 2.05 -21.76
C GLY A 88 -11.23 2.06 -20.31
N ILE A 89 -10.54 1.29 -19.45
CA ILE A 89 -10.87 1.16 -18.03
C ILE A 89 -10.45 2.44 -17.31
N ARG A 90 -11.37 3.11 -16.60
CA ARG A 90 -11.09 4.29 -15.78
C ARG A 90 -11.69 4.11 -14.40
N LEU A 91 -10.87 3.74 -13.43
CA LEU A 91 -11.32 3.58 -12.03
C LEU A 91 -11.29 4.88 -11.21
N GLY A 92 -10.75 5.97 -11.77
CA GLY A 92 -10.69 7.26 -11.10
C GLY A 92 -10.02 7.18 -9.73
N GLY A 93 -10.68 7.76 -8.70
CA GLY A 93 -10.15 7.80 -7.33
C GLY A 93 -10.05 6.45 -6.62
N LEU A 94 -10.67 5.37 -7.14
CA LEU A 94 -10.59 4.04 -6.50
C LEU A 94 -9.17 3.47 -6.49
N VAL A 95 -8.29 3.90 -7.40
CA VAL A 95 -6.88 3.49 -7.42
C VAL A 95 -6.16 3.90 -6.13
N TYR A 96 -6.56 4.99 -5.50
CA TYR A 96 -5.99 5.44 -4.23
C TYR A 96 -6.29 4.50 -3.04
N LEU A 97 -7.22 3.56 -3.21
CA LEU A 97 -7.45 2.48 -2.24
C LEU A 97 -6.19 1.62 -2.05
N LEU A 98 -5.32 1.55 -3.06
CA LEU A 98 -4.06 0.83 -3.00
C LEU A 98 -3.08 1.41 -1.96
N TYR A 99 -3.25 2.66 -1.51
CA TYR A 99 -2.42 3.24 -0.45
C TYR A 99 -2.53 2.50 0.89
N PHE A 100 -3.68 1.89 1.15
CA PHE A 100 -3.89 1.09 2.34
C PHE A 100 -3.28 -0.31 2.25
N ASN A 101 -2.86 -0.71 1.05
CA ASN A 101 -2.36 -2.06 0.81
C ASN A 101 -0.82 -2.12 0.89
N PRO A 102 -0.26 -2.67 1.98
CA PRO A 102 1.18 -2.75 2.16
C PRO A 102 1.86 -3.67 1.13
N ALA A 103 1.16 -4.68 0.61
CA ALA A 103 1.71 -5.58 -0.39
C ALA A 103 1.93 -4.90 -1.73
N VAL A 104 1.03 -3.98 -2.13
CA VAL A 104 1.17 -3.19 -3.36
C VAL A 104 2.33 -2.22 -3.27
N THR A 105 2.51 -1.57 -2.12
CA THR A 105 3.65 -0.66 -1.89
C THR A 105 4.96 -1.42 -1.99
N LEU A 106 5.03 -2.60 -1.38
CA LEU A 106 6.21 -3.46 -1.41
C LEU A 106 6.51 -3.95 -2.84
N TYR A 107 5.48 -4.34 -3.58
CA TYR A 107 5.59 -4.72 -4.99
C TYR A 107 6.14 -3.58 -5.85
N GLY A 108 5.67 -2.35 -5.62
CA GLY A 108 6.15 -1.17 -6.32
C GLY A 108 7.63 -0.89 -6.05
N LEU A 109 8.07 -0.99 -4.81
CA LEU A 109 9.47 -0.81 -4.42
C LEU A 109 10.38 -1.87 -5.02
N ILE A 110 9.97 -3.14 -5.02
CA ILE A 110 10.73 -4.23 -5.64
C ILE A 110 10.78 -4.02 -7.17
N GLY A 111 9.68 -3.64 -7.78
CA GLY A 111 9.62 -3.36 -9.22
C GLY A 111 10.53 -2.21 -9.65
N GLN A 112 10.66 -1.16 -8.84
CA GLN A 112 11.60 -0.07 -9.09
C GLN A 112 13.06 -0.53 -9.06
N GLN A 113 13.40 -1.48 -8.19
CA GLN A 113 14.76 -2.00 -8.06
C GLN A 113 15.14 -2.96 -9.19
N THR A 114 14.18 -3.70 -9.75
CA THR A 114 14.46 -4.75 -10.74
C THR A 114 14.40 -4.26 -12.19
N THR A 115 13.57 -3.27 -12.50
CA THR A 115 13.24 -2.93 -13.90
C THR A 115 13.53 -1.48 -14.29
N ASN A 116 14.03 -0.62 -13.40
CA ASN A 116 14.14 0.84 -13.63
C ASN A 116 12.82 1.49 -14.11
N ALA A 117 11.74 0.74 -14.15
CA ALA A 117 10.42 1.20 -14.54
C ALA A 117 9.58 1.38 -13.26
N TYR A 118 8.81 2.42 -13.22
CA TYR A 118 7.84 2.67 -12.16
C TYR A 118 6.82 1.52 -12.12
N GLY A 119 7.14 0.44 -11.38
CA GLY A 119 6.33 -0.78 -11.32
C GLY A 119 4.89 -0.52 -10.92
N LEU A 120 4.67 0.49 -10.06
CA LEU A 120 3.33 0.95 -9.67
C LEU A 120 2.60 1.68 -10.79
N VAL A 121 3.27 2.49 -11.59
CA VAL A 121 2.68 3.17 -12.76
C VAL A 121 2.18 2.14 -13.77
N ARG A 122 2.94 1.06 -13.98
CA ARG A 122 2.53 -0.05 -14.85
C ARG A 122 1.31 -0.80 -14.31
N LEU A 123 1.26 -1.02 -13.00
CA LEU A 123 0.11 -1.65 -12.35
C LEU A 123 -1.12 -0.74 -12.41
N CYS A 124 -0.95 0.54 -12.13
CA CYS A 124 -2.03 1.53 -12.24
C CYS A 124 -2.47 1.77 -13.68
N GLY A 125 -1.56 1.64 -14.66
CA GLY A 125 -1.86 1.76 -16.10
C GLY A 125 -2.87 0.73 -16.61
N HIS A 126 -3.04 -0.41 -15.91
CA HIS A 126 -4.13 -1.35 -16.18
C HIS A 126 -5.52 -0.79 -15.82
N PHE A 127 -5.58 0.25 -14.99
CA PHE A 127 -6.82 0.81 -14.44
C PHE A 127 -7.10 2.23 -14.96
N GLY A 128 -6.32 2.73 -15.90
CA GLY A 128 -6.48 4.04 -16.52
C GLY A 128 -5.16 4.75 -16.78
N ASP A 129 -5.22 5.92 -17.41
CA ASP A 129 -4.04 6.76 -17.66
C ASP A 129 -3.77 7.62 -16.41
N TYR A 130 -2.77 7.20 -15.62
CA TYR A 130 -2.31 7.89 -14.42
C TYR A 130 -0.87 8.39 -14.55
N SER A 131 -0.32 8.41 -15.78
CA SER A 131 1.09 8.74 -16.04
C SER A 131 1.51 10.11 -15.52
N HIS A 132 0.56 11.05 -15.37
CA HIS A 132 0.79 12.41 -14.88
C HIS A 132 0.09 12.69 -13.53
N SER A 133 -0.38 11.66 -12.84
CA SER A 133 -1.01 11.83 -11.53
C SER A 133 0.03 11.92 -10.43
N PHE A 134 0.10 13.06 -9.74
CA PHE A 134 0.97 13.26 -8.57
C PHE A 134 0.82 12.14 -7.53
N GLY A 135 -0.40 11.65 -7.31
CA GLY A 135 -0.68 10.58 -6.37
C GLY A 135 -0.03 9.24 -6.77
N VAL A 136 0.00 8.91 -8.05
CA VAL A 136 0.62 7.66 -8.52
C VAL A 136 2.14 7.77 -8.56
N GLU A 137 2.67 8.94 -8.87
CA GLU A 137 4.11 9.20 -8.88
C GLU A 137 4.72 9.10 -7.48
N HIS A 138 4.01 9.62 -6.45
CA HIS A 138 4.43 9.59 -5.05
C HIS A 138 3.67 8.54 -4.24
N MET A 139 3.23 7.46 -4.89
CA MET A 139 2.37 6.46 -4.25
C MET A 139 3.04 5.77 -3.06
N VAL A 140 4.34 5.55 -3.11
CA VAL A 140 5.10 4.90 -2.02
C VAL A 140 5.11 5.78 -0.78
N GLU A 141 5.47 7.06 -0.93
CA GLU A 141 5.54 8.02 0.17
C GLU A 141 4.16 8.25 0.80
N LEU A 142 3.15 8.43 -0.04
CA LEU A 142 1.77 8.61 0.41
C LEU A 142 1.23 7.36 1.11
N SER A 143 1.54 6.17 0.61
CA SER A 143 1.16 4.91 1.26
C SER A 143 1.79 4.78 2.65
N ILE A 144 3.07 5.12 2.79
CA ILE A 144 3.77 5.15 4.08
C ILE A 144 3.07 6.09 5.07
N LEU A 145 2.72 7.31 4.63
CA LEU A 145 2.02 8.27 5.48
C LEU A 145 0.63 7.77 5.90
N VAL A 146 -0.12 7.17 4.97
CA VAL A 146 -1.44 6.60 5.25
C VAL A 146 -1.34 5.45 6.24
N GLN A 147 -0.38 4.53 6.06
CA GLN A 147 -0.18 3.39 6.97
C GLN A 147 0.23 3.85 8.38
N LEU A 148 1.12 4.86 8.49
CA LEU A 148 1.49 5.45 9.78
C LEU A 148 0.31 6.16 10.44
N GLY A 149 -0.47 6.94 9.69
CA GLY A 149 -1.67 7.59 10.19
C GLY A 149 -2.70 6.58 10.71
N CYS A 150 -2.97 5.53 9.94
CA CYS A 150 -3.87 4.46 10.37
C CYS A 150 -3.36 3.72 11.61
N SER A 151 -2.07 3.40 11.69
CA SER A 151 -1.50 2.74 12.86
C SER A 151 -1.60 3.62 14.12
N ALA A 152 -1.34 4.91 14.00
CA ALA A 152 -1.53 5.86 15.11
C ALA A 152 -2.99 5.91 15.58
N LEU A 153 -3.95 5.98 14.66
CA LEU A 153 -5.38 5.98 14.98
C LEU A 153 -5.81 4.68 15.68
N LEU A 154 -5.33 3.52 15.20
CA LEU A 154 -5.63 2.23 15.82
C LEU A 154 -5.05 2.12 17.23
N LEU A 155 -3.82 2.60 17.45
CA LEU A 155 -3.19 2.60 18.77
C LEU A 155 -3.90 3.56 19.75
N ILE A 156 -4.33 4.74 19.29
CA ILE A 156 -5.12 5.69 20.10
C ILE A 156 -6.46 5.05 20.46
N ALA A 157 -7.13 4.40 19.51
CA ALA A 157 -8.40 3.72 19.75
C ALA A 157 -8.23 2.56 20.76
N ALA A 158 -7.17 1.76 20.62
CA ALA A 158 -6.83 0.71 21.57
C ALA A 158 -6.58 1.26 22.98
N GLY A 159 -5.81 2.36 23.08
CA GLY A 159 -5.52 3.02 24.36
C GLY A 159 -6.77 3.56 25.06
N ARG A 160 -7.73 4.12 24.29
CA ARG A 160 -9.02 4.57 24.84
C ARG A 160 -9.86 3.43 25.39
N HIS A 161 -9.79 2.24 24.82
CA HIS A 161 -10.53 1.07 25.28
C HIS A 161 -9.97 0.49 26.60
N ILE A 162 -8.67 0.66 26.85
CA ILE A 162 -8.01 0.17 28.05
C ILE A 162 -8.23 1.13 29.24
N HIS A 163 -8.47 2.41 28.99
CA HIS A 163 -8.58 3.48 30.00
C HIS A 163 -9.90 3.58 30.81
N PRO A 164 -11.06 3.01 30.43
CA PRO A 164 -12.29 3.15 31.24
C PRO A 164 -12.31 2.40 32.58
N MET A 165 -11.28 1.66 32.94
CA MET A 165 -11.22 0.90 34.19
C MET A 165 -10.72 1.69 35.42
N ARG A 166 -10.62 3.03 35.31
CA ARG A 166 -10.20 3.90 36.41
C ARG A 166 -11.35 4.76 36.93
N LYS A 167 -12.42 4.09 37.42
CA LYS A 167 -13.40 4.68 38.34
C LYS A 167 -13.67 3.70 39.45
#